data_d9e6b47b42030f563a756fae92b396af
#
_entry.id   d9e6b47b42030f563a756fae92b396af
#
_cell.length_a   1.000
_cell.length_b   1.000
_cell.length_c   1.000
_cell.angle_alpha   90.00
_cell.angle_beta   90.00
_cell.angle_gamma   90.00
#
_symmetry.space_group_name_H-M   'P 1'
#
loop_
_entity.id
_entity.type
_entity.pdbx_description
1 polymer ?
#
loop_
_entity_poly.entity_id
_entity_poly.type
_entity_poly.pdbx_seq_one_letter_code
_entity_poly.pdbx_strand_id
1 'polypeptide(L)'
;EKRNQLFELLDEELRRKLELIVSFDDDEIGSRMTTNYISISSGMTAAEATRALMDQAKENDNISILFVTAENGFFCGAVGLRELLTAEKHSEIKPLIQQSFPYVYSTEKTEDCIERLKSYSESSIPVLDSGNHILGVITLESLLEAVDDEMGDDYAKLGGLSEEEDLHEPLFASLKKRMPWLLILLVLGMAVSGVVGAFEKVVSQLTIIMAFQSLILDMAGNVGTQSLAVTIRVLMDKDLTAGKKLKLVAKEMRVGLSCGLILGVLSVLFVGLYIMLFKGYPVGFSFAVSACIGAALMLAMLISSGVGTLVPMFFKKIGVDPAVAS
;
A
#
# COMPACT_ATOMS: atom_id res chain seq x y z
N GLU A 1 -13.87 26.82 3.68
CA GLU A 1 -14.11 28.13 4.31
C GLU A 1 -12.97 28.48 5.30
N LYS A 2 -12.63 27.64 6.28
CA LYS A 2 -11.51 27.85 7.21
C LYS A 2 -10.14 27.95 6.50
N ARG A 3 -9.89 27.14 5.47
CA ARG A 3 -8.66 27.16 4.68
C ARG A 3 -8.46 28.51 4.00
N ASN A 4 -9.48 29.04 3.36
CA ASN A 4 -9.41 30.35 2.66
C ASN A 4 -9.15 31.52 3.65
N GLN A 5 -9.72 31.45 4.85
CA GLN A 5 -9.45 32.42 5.89
C GLN A 5 -8.01 32.39 6.40
N LEU A 6 -7.40 31.18 6.48
CA LEU A 6 -5.97 31.03 6.81
C LEU A 6 -5.07 31.59 5.72
N PHE A 7 -5.39 31.36 4.44
CA PHE A 7 -4.62 31.91 3.32
C PHE A 7 -4.62 33.45 3.27
N GLU A 8 -5.69 34.11 3.75
CA GLU A 8 -5.75 35.58 3.82
C GLU A 8 -4.86 36.19 4.91
N LEU A 9 -4.44 35.39 5.91
CA LEU A 9 -3.58 35.83 7.02
C LEU A 9 -2.08 35.66 6.72
N LEU A 10 -1.73 34.98 5.62
CA LEU A 10 -0.34 34.69 5.24
C LEU A 10 0.23 35.82 4.40
N ASP A 11 1.57 36.01 4.51
CA ASP A 11 2.28 36.87 3.57
C ASP A 11 2.21 36.32 2.13
N GLU A 12 2.46 37.20 1.14
CA GLU A 12 2.25 36.86 -0.27
C GLU A 12 3.19 35.77 -0.77
N GLU A 13 4.40 35.67 -0.22
CA GLU A 13 5.39 34.65 -0.59
C GLU A 13 5.00 33.27 -0.06
N LEU A 14 4.67 33.18 1.22
CA LEU A 14 4.24 31.94 1.87
C LEU A 14 2.91 31.44 1.25
N ARG A 15 2.00 32.37 0.93
CA ARG A 15 0.76 32.05 0.25
C ARG A 15 0.99 31.39 -1.10
N ARG A 16 1.88 31.92 -1.94
CA ARG A 16 2.23 31.33 -3.25
C ARG A 16 2.83 29.93 -3.11
N LYS A 17 3.74 29.74 -2.12
CA LYS A 17 4.35 28.45 -1.82
C LYS A 17 3.28 27.41 -1.45
N LEU A 18 2.33 27.79 -0.61
CA LEU A 18 1.24 26.89 -0.19
C LEU A 18 0.22 26.65 -1.32
N GLU A 19 -0.12 27.67 -2.10
CA GLU A 19 -1.00 27.53 -3.27
C GLU A 19 -0.40 26.55 -4.29
N LEU A 20 0.91 26.57 -4.48
CA LEU A 20 1.62 25.62 -5.35
C LEU A 20 1.46 24.19 -4.83
N ILE A 21 1.73 23.93 -3.55
CA ILE A 21 1.63 22.59 -2.96
C ILE A 21 0.19 22.05 -3.03
N VAL A 22 -0.79 22.89 -2.70
CA VAL A 22 -2.21 22.55 -2.71
C VAL A 22 -2.79 22.41 -4.12
N SER A 23 -2.08 22.84 -5.16
CA SER A 23 -2.53 22.66 -6.55
C SER A 23 -2.33 21.24 -7.08
N PHE A 24 -1.53 20.42 -6.42
CA PHE A 24 -1.33 19.02 -6.76
C PHE A 24 -2.42 18.15 -6.11
N ASP A 25 -2.77 17.06 -6.77
CA ASP A 25 -3.68 16.06 -6.21
C ASP A 25 -3.01 15.32 -5.03
N ASP A 26 -3.81 14.81 -4.09
CA ASP A 26 -3.30 14.18 -2.86
C ASP A 26 -2.44 12.92 -3.14
N ASP A 27 -2.65 12.26 -4.28
CA ASP A 27 -1.88 11.11 -4.75
C ASP A 27 -0.62 11.48 -5.57
N GLU A 28 -0.43 12.77 -5.89
CA GLU A 28 0.76 13.27 -6.58
C GLU A 28 1.86 13.63 -5.58
N ILE A 29 3.12 13.29 -5.89
CA ILE A 29 4.26 13.55 -5.01
C ILE A 29 4.50 15.05 -4.76
N GLY A 30 4.04 15.90 -5.64
CA GLY A 30 4.08 17.36 -5.49
C GLY A 30 3.30 17.86 -4.27
N SER A 31 2.23 17.16 -3.84
CA SER A 31 1.45 17.50 -2.64
C SER A 31 2.24 17.31 -1.33
N ARG A 32 3.28 16.47 -1.35
CA ARG A 32 4.12 16.11 -0.20
C ARG A 32 5.44 16.87 -0.14
N MET A 33 5.71 17.78 -1.10
CA MET A 33 6.95 18.53 -1.14
C MET A 33 6.98 19.67 -0.14
N THR A 34 8.18 20.08 0.24
CA THR A 34 8.45 21.33 0.94
C THR A 34 9.24 22.28 0.07
N THR A 35 9.06 23.59 0.25
CA THR A 35 9.88 24.63 -0.39
C THR A 35 11.10 25.04 0.45
N ASN A 36 11.36 24.31 1.53
CA ASN A 36 12.48 24.51 2.42
C ASN A 36 13.73 23.79 1.87
N TYR A 37 14.47 24.45 0.99
CA TYR A 37 15.70 23.94 0.40
C TYR A 37 16.65 25.06 -0.01
N ILE A 38 17.92 24.73 -0.22
CA ILE A 38 18.96 25.65 -0.66
C ILE A 38 19.23 25.45 -2.16
N SER A 39 19.20 26.54 -2.94
CA SER A 39 19.52 26.52 -4.36
C SER A 39 20.71 27.43 -4.66
N ILE A 40 21.66 26.95 -5.48
CA ILE A 40 22.86 27.69 -5.92
C ILE A 40 23.04 27.57 -7.44
N SER A 41 23.70 28.53 -8.05
CA SER A 41 23.97 28.51 -9.49
C SER A 41 25.25 27.72 -9.81
N SER A 42 25.24 26.96 -10.91
CA SER A 42 26.36 26.14 -11.39
C SER A 42 27.63 26.92 -11.75
N GLY A 43 27.51 28.23 -11.99
CA GLY A 43 28.64 29.13 -12.32
C GLY A 43 29.34 29.74 -11.10
N MET A 44 28.89 29.42 -9.87
CA MET A 44 29.47 29.99 -8.65
C MET A 44 30.82 29.36 -8.30
N THR A 45 31.64 30.10 -7.56
CA THR A 45 32.79 29.59 -6.82
C THR A 45 32.33 29.02 -5.46
N ALA A 46 33.16 28.21 -4.82
CA ALA A 46 32.83 27.65 -3.48
C ALA A 46 32.58 28.75 -2.44
N ALA A 47 33.28 29.86 -2.49
CA ALA A 47 33.06 31.00 -1.61
C ALA A 47 31.72 31.71 -1.84
N GLU A 48 31.30 31.86 -3.10
CA GLU A 48 30.01 32.43 -3.46
C GLU A 48 28.87 31.52 -3.08
N ALA A 49 28.99 30.22 -3.35
CA ALA A 49 28.01 29.21 -2.95
C ALA A 49 27.85 29.13 -1.42
N THR A 50 28.96 29.22 -0.67
CA THR A 50 28.91 29.24 0.81
C THR A 50 28.20 30.50 1.32
N ARG A 51 28.41 31.67 0.66
CA ARG A 51 27.69 32.90 1.02
C ARG A 51 26.20 32.77 0.73
N ALA A 52 25.82 32.24 -0.44
CA ALA A 52 24.44 32.02 -0.82
C ALA A 52 23.75 31.03 0.15
N LEU A 53 24.47 30.00 0.58
CA LEU A 53 24.00 29.08 1.63
C LEU A 53 23.71 29.82 2.94
N MET A 54 24.67 30.63 3.43
CA MET A 54 24.54 31.39 4.69
C MET A 54 23.34 32.34 4.67
N ASP A 55 23.06 32.96 3.52
CA ASP A 55 21.92 33.86 3.38
C ASP A 55 20.59 33.11 3.37
N GLN A 56 20.49 32.02 2.62
CA GLN A 56 19.27 31.18 2.55
C GLN A 56 19.02 30.37 3.81
N ALA A 57 20.05 29.96 4.55
CA ALA A 57 19.95 29.20 5.79
C ALA A 57 19.33 30.01 6.97
N LYS A 58 19.06 31.29 6.79
CA LYS A 58 18.30 32.11 7.76
C LYS A 58 16.80 31.75 7.76
N GLU A 59 16.30 31.26 6.62
CA GLU A 59 14.89 30.93 6.38
C GLU A 59 14.67 29.44 6.10
N ASN A 60 15.72 28.72 5.72
CA ASN A 60 15.67 27.32 5.37
C ASN A 60 16.64 26.53 6.25
N ASP A 61 16.16 25.49 6.90
CA ASP A 61 16.94 24.60 7.79
C ASP A 61 17.40 23.31 7.08
N ASN A 62 16.87 23.00 5.91
CA ASN A 62 17.30 21.85 5.10
C ASN A 62 18.56 22.22 4.29
N ILE A 63 19.70 22.24 4.95
CA ILE A 63 20.99 22.70 4.44
C ILE A 63 21.98 21.60 4.04
N SER A 64 21.63 20.33 4.29
CA SER A 64 22.56 19.20 4.09
C SER A 64 22.94 18.99 2.63
N ILE A 65 22.03 19.34 1.72
CA ILE A 65 22.18 19.20 0.28
C ILE A 65 21.81 20.54 -0.37
N LEU A 66 22.69 21.04 -1.24
CA LEU A 66 22.46 22.23 -2.03
C LEU A 66 22.13 21.82 -3.47
N PHE A 67 20.99 22.23 -3.96
CA PHE A 67 20.55 21.94 -5.32
C PHE A 67 21.13 22.96 -6.30
N VAL A 68 21.69 22.46 -7.39
CA VAL A 68 22.39 23.28 -8.36
C VAL A 68 21.53 23.50 -9.59
N THR A 69 21.35 24.75 -9.95
CA THR A 69 20.63 25.17 -11.17
C THR A 69 21.58 25.84 -12.16
N ALA A 70 21.30 25.66 -13.45
CA ALA A 70 21.93 26.45 -14.51
C ALA A 70 21.41 27.90 -14.52
N GLU A 71 22.02 28.78 -15.32
CA GLU A 71 21.58 30.17 -15.46
C GLU A 71 20.13 30.32 -15.97
N ASN A 72 19.64 29.34 -16.71
CA ASN A 72 18.26 29.27 -17.19
C ASN A 72 17.27 28.62 -16.17
N GLY A 73 17.73 28.32 -14.95
CA GLY A 73 16.91 27.72 -13.87
C GLY A 73 16.76 26.21 -13.91
N PHE A 74 17.33 25.53 -14.91
CA PHE A 74 17.24 24.04 -14.99
C PHE A 74 18.06 23.37 -13.90
N PHE A 75 17.51 22.32 -13.33
CA PHE A 75 18.22 21.46 -12.38
C PHE A 75 19.42 20.77 -13.04
N CYS A 76 20.59 20.91 -12.44
CA CYS A 76 21.86 20.35 -12.92
C CYS A 76 22.41 19.22 -12.05
N GLY A 77 21.96 19.10 -10.82
CA GLY A 77 22.49 18.17 -9.84
C GLY A 77 22.51 18.76 -8.44
N ALA A 78 23.26 18.15 -7.55
CA ALA A 78 23.35 18.58 -6.16
C ALA A 78 24.80 18.58 -5.68
N VAL A 79 25.07 19.35 -4.62
CA VAL A 79 26.35 19.40 -3.91
C VAL A 79 26.06 19.18 -2.43
N GLY A 80 26.74 18.24 -1.79
CA GLY A 80 26.62 18.05 -0.36
C GLY A 80 27.29 19.20 0.42
N LEU A 81 26.71 19.54 1.57
CA LEU A 81 27.29 20.58 2.44
C LEU A 81 28.75 20.29 2.81
N ARG A 82 29.07 19.02 3.08
CA ARG A 82 30.43 18.61 3.43
C ARG A 82 31.43 18.89 2.29
N GLU A 83 31.07 18.55 1.06
CA GLU A 83 31.87 18.74 -0.13
C GLU A 83 32.09 20.23 -0.38
N LEU A 84 31.08 21.08 -0.20
CA LEU A 84 31.20 22.53 -0.33
C LEU A 84 32.15 23.12 0.74
N LEU A 85 32.01 22.70 2.01
CA LEU A 85 32.83 23.20 3.13
C LEU A 85 34.30 22.79 3.06
N THR A 86 34.59 21.66 2.38
CA THR A 86 35.96 21.15 2.21
C THR A 86 36.62 21.63 0.93
N ALA A 87 35.89 22.32 0.05
CA ALA A 87 36.42 22.86 -1.19
C ALA A 87 37.31 24.10 -0.98
N GLU A 88 38.23 24.32 -1.91
CA GLU A 88 39.05 25.54 -1.92
C GLU A 88 38.17 26.75 -2.25
N LYS A 89 38.34 27.87 -1.51
CA LYS A 89 37.46 29.04 -1.57
C LYS A 89 37.25 29.61 -2.99
N HIS A 90 38.30 29.53 -3.83
CA HIS A 90 38.27 30.10 -5.18
C HIS A 90 38.03 29.05 -6.28
N SER A 91 37.83 27.78 -5.93
CA SER A 91 37.52 26.76 -6.91
C SER A 91 36.07 26.90 -7.40
N GLU A 92 35.83 26.56 -8.66
CA GLU A 92 34.47 26.41 -9.19
C GLU A 92 33.78 25.22 -8.50
N ILE A 93 32.47 25.35 -8.27
CA ILE A 93 31.67 24.24 -7.71
C ILE A 93 31.36 23.14 -8.74
N LYS A 94 31.57 23.42 -10.02
CA LYS A 94 31.25 22.53 -11.14
C LYS A 94 31.77 21.07 -10.97
N PRO A 95 33.03 20.85 -10.52
CA PRO A 95 33.55 19.52 -10.26
C PRO A 95 32.90 18.80 -9.06
N LEU A 96 32.25 19.53 -8.16
CA LEU A 96 31.56 19.00 -6.98
C LEU A 96 30.13 18.57 -7.25
N ILE A 97 29.58 18.98 -8.42
CA ILE A 97 28.19 18.70 -8.76
C ILE A 97 28.00 17.23 -9.07
N GLN A 98 27.19 16.57 -8.29
CA GLN A 98 26.69 15.22 -8.53
C GLN A 98 25.56 15.28 -9.56
N GLN A 99 25.88 15.06 -10.84
CA GLN A 99 24.93 15.18 -11.95
C GLN A 99 23.89 14.03 -12.00
N SER A 100 24.24 12.85 -11.47
CA SER A 100 23.33 11.69 -11.38
C SER A 100 22.54 11.66 -10.08
N PHE A 101 22.17 12.82 -9.56
CA PHE A 101 21.37 12.95 -8.36
C PHE A 101 19.91 12.51 -8.62
N PRO A 102 19.26 11.73 -7.73
CA PRO A 102 17.88 11.31 -7.89
C PRO A 102 16.91 12.51 -7.88
N TYR A 103 15.85 12.42 -8.66
CA TYR A 103 14.79 13.43 -8.69
C TYR A 103 13.44 12.77 -9.00
N VAL A 104 12.34 13.50 -8.76
CA VAL A 104 10.97 13.13 -9.11
C VAL A 104 10.29 14.30 -9.82
N TYR A 105 9.29 13.98 -10.67
CA TYR A 105 8.42 15.01 -11.23
C TYR A 105 7.20 15.20 -10.33
N SER A 106 6.75 16.44 -10.16
CA SER A 106 5.67 16.82 -9.25
C SER A 106 4.34 16.07 -9.48
N THR A 107 4.08 15.66 -10.71
CA THR A 107 2.86 14.93 -11.14
C THR A 107 3.01 13.42 -11.14
N GLU A 108 4.14 12.89 -10.66
CA GLU A 108 4.28 11.45 -10.47
C GLU A 108 3.47 11.00 -9.25
N LYS A 109 2.93 9.78 -9.30
CA LYS A 109 2.20 9.21 -8.16
C LYS A 109 3.13 8.93 -6.99
N THR A 110 2.67 9.26 -5.79
CA THR A 110 3.42 9.08 -4.53
C THR A 110 3.87 7.63 -4.35
N GLU A 111 2.98 6.65 -4.60
CA GLU A 111 3.28 5.21 -4.53
C GLU A 111 4.47 4.81 -5.44
N ASP A 112 4.49 5.27 -6.69
CA ASP A 112 5.57 4.99 -7.65
C ASP A 112 6.90 5.63 -7.23
N CYS A 113 6.84 6.83 -6.66
CA CYS A 113 8.00 7.54 -6.14
C CYS A 113 8.59 6.85 -4.92
N ILE A 114 7.76 6.47 -3.94
CA ILE A 114 8.18 5.78 -2.72
C ILE A 114 9.00 4.54 -3.06
N GLU A 115 8.51 3.69 -3.95
CA GLU A 115 9.21 2.45 -4.31
C GLU A 115 10.59 2.72 -4.93
N ARG A 116 10.67 3.69 -5.82
CA ARG A 116 11.92 4.10 -6.46
C ARG A 116 12.90 4.73 -5.46
N LEU A 117 12.39 5.58 -4.56
CA LEU A 117 13.19 6.35 -3.63
C LEU A 117 13.69 5.55 -2.42
N LYS A 118 13.05 4.43 -2.06
CA LYS A 118 13.51 3.52 -0.98
C LYS A 118 14.95 3.05 -1.10
N SER A 119 15.51 3.03 -2.31
CA SER A 119 16.90 2.61 -2.56
C SER A 119 17.93 3.73 -2.40
N TYR A 120 17.48 4.98 -2.21
CA TYR A 120 18.36 6.13 -2.04
C TYR A 120 18.53 6.48 -0.55
N SER A 121 19.72 6.98 -0.19
CA SER A 121 20.08 7.37 1.18
C SER A 121 20.17 8.88 1.37
N GLU A 122 19.69 9.64 0.39
CA GLU A 122 19.76 11.10 0.41
C GLU A 122 18.75 11.68 1.41
N SER A 123 19.15 12.75 2.10
CA SER A 123 18.30 13.41 3.11
C SER A 123 17.14 14.20 2.48
N SER A 124 17.29 14.64 1.24
CA SER A 124 16.24 15.32 0.46
C SER A 124 16.44 15.11 -1.03
N ILE A 125 15.33 15.04 -1.78
CA ILE A 125 15.28 14.75 -3.21
C ILE A 125 14.47 15.85 -3.90
N PRO A 126 14.98 16.46 -5.00
CA PRO A 126 14.29 17.56 -5.67
C PRO A 126 13.06 17.09 -6.43
N VAL A 127 12.00 17.89 -6.33
CA VAL A 127 10.75 17.76 -7.08
C VAL A 127 10.81 18.76 -8.25
N LEU A 128 10.71 18.26 -9.47
CA LEU A 128 10.83 19.04 -10.68
C LEU A 128 9.47 19.23 -11.37
N ASP A 129 9.34 20.32 -12.10
CA ASP A 129 8.28 20.50 -13.09
C ASP A 129 8.61 19.78 -14.41
N SER A 130 7.68 19.79 -15.36
CA SER A 130 7.89 19.24 -16.71
C SER A 130 9.00 19.96 -17.50
N GLY A 131 9.41 21.16 -17.06
CA GLY A 131 10.50 21.96 -17.64
C GLY A 131 11.85 21.71 -16.95
N ASN A 132 11.96 20.75 -16.03
CA ASN A 132 13.14 20.47 -15.21
C ASN A 132 13.56 21.63 -14.28
N HIS A 133 12.63 22.46 -13.83
CA HIS A 133 12.88 23.45 -12.77
C HIS A 133 12.50 22.85 -11.41
N ILE A 134 13.22 23.22 -10.37
CA ILE A 134 12.94 22.78 -9.01
C ILE A 134 11.74 23.55 -8.49
N LEU A 135 10.68 22.80 -8.11
CA LEU A 135 9.49 23.34 -7.42
C LEU A 135 9.63 23.25 -5.90
N GLY A 136 10.26 22.21 -5.41
CA GLY A 136 10.46 21.92 -4.01
C GLY A 136 11.33 20.70 -3.82
N VAL A 137 11.31 20.14 -2.62
CA VAL A 137 12.04 18.90 -2.28
C VAL A 137 11.17 17.99 -1.44
N ILE A 138 11.39 16.69 -1.56
CA ILE A 138 10.88 15.67 -0.63
C ILE A 138 11.99 15.38 0.37
N THR A 139 11.73 15.60 1.64
CA THR A 139 12.64 15.21 2.72
C THR A 139 12.47 13.73 3.07
N LEU A 140 13.47 13.16 3.73
CA LEU A 140 13.34 11.79 4.27
C LEU A 140 12.15 11.66 5.22
N GLU A 141 11.87 12.70 6.01
CA GLU A 141 10.71 12.75 6.93
C GLU A 141 9.39 12.70 6.16
N SER A 142 9.20 13.58 5.16
CA SER A 142 7.99 13.58 4.31
C SER A 142 7.83 12.25 3.54
N LEU A 143 8.95 11.63 3.14
CA LEU A 143 8.91 10.33 2.49
C LEU A 143 8.47 9.22 3.44
N LEU A 144 8.95 9.24 4.70
CA LEU A 144 8.53 8.26 5.72
C LEU A 144 7.05 8.44 6.09
N GLU A 145 6.57 9.66 6.20
CA GLU A 145 5.16 9.97 6.43
C GLU A 145 4.30 9.45 5.27
N ALA A 146 4.70 9.70 4.02
CA ALA A 146 3.99 9.18 2.86
C ALA A 146 3.97 7.63 2.81
N VAL A 147 5.05 6.97 3.27
CA VAL A 147 5.09 5.50 3.39
C VAL A 147 4.11 5.01 4.46
N ASP A 148 4.02 5.72 5.60
CA ASP A 148 3.12 5.37 6.71
C ASP A 148 1.65 5.51 6.28
N ASP A 149 1.30 6.63 5.63
CA ASP A 149 -0.03 6.88 5.07
C ASP A 149 -0.43 5.78 4.05
N GLU A 150 0.47 5.43 3.12
CA GLU A 150 0.21 4.38 2.11
C GLU A 150 0.00 3.00 2.77
N MET A 151 0.80 2.69 3.80
CA MET A 151 0.62 1.45 4.56
C MET A 151 -0.69 1.44 5.35
N GLY A 152 -1.12 2.60 5.88
CA GLY A 152 -2.39 2.79 6.55
C GLY A 152 -3.57 2.54 5.61
N ASP A 153 -3.53 3.13 4.41
CA ASP A 153 -4.54 2.95 3.37
C ASP A 153 -4.62 1.49 2.89
N ASP A 154 -3.48 0.83 2.64
CA ASP A 154 -3.44 -0.59 2.29
C ASP A 154 -4.07 -1.47 3.38
N TYR A 155 -3.77 -1.16 4.65
CA TYR A 155 -4.37 -1.86 5.79
C TYR A 155 -5.87 -1.63 5.89
N ALA A 156 -6.34 -0.40 5.68
CA ALA A 156 -7.75 -0.05 5.65
C ALA A 156 -8.50 -0.80 4.54
N LYS A 157 -7.94 -0.82 3.32
CA LYS A 157 -8.49 -1.56 2.17
C LYS A 157 -8.56 -3.07 2.44
N LEU A 158 -7.54 -3.65 3.08
CA LEU A 158 -7.57 -5.04 3.55
C LEU A 158 -8.71 -5.30 4.55
N GLY A 159 -9.11 -4.30 5.32
CA GLY A 159 -10.29 -4.34 6.20
C GLY A 159 -11.62 -4.07 5.49
N GLY A 160 -11.63 -3.85 4.18
CA GLY A 160 -12.82 -3.51 3.40
C GLY A 160 -13.26 -2.04 3.55
N LEU A 161 -12.38 -1.16 3.98
CA LEU A 161 -12.58 0.29 4.01
C LEU A 161 -12.15 0.91 2.68
N SER A 162 -12.72 2.04 2.31
CA SER A 162 -12.28 2.77 1.12
C SER A 162 -11.02 3.60 1.34
N GLU A 163 -10.79 4.02 2.58
CA GLU A 163 -9.69 4.87 3.01
C GLU A 163 -9.41 4.62 4.50
N GLU A 164 -8.25 5.04 5.01
CA GLU A 164 -7.94 5.03 6.42
C GLU A 164 -8.97 5.82 7.25
N GLU A 165 -9.26 5.38 8.47
CA GLU A 165 -10.24 5.97 9.38
C GLU A 165 -9.56 6.53 10.63
N ASP A 166 -9.76 7.81 10.93
CA ASP A 166 -9.30 8.45 12.16
C ASP A 166 -10.29 8.25 13.32
N LEU A 167 -9.76 8.13 14.55
CA LEU A 167 -10.54 8.00 15.78
C LEU A 167 -11.56 9.15 15.97
N HIS A 168 -11.27 10.34 15.47
CA HIS A 168 -12.08 11.55 15.65
C HIS A 168 -13.03 11.83 14.48
N GLU A 169 -13.11 10.92 13.50
CA GLU A 169 -14.02 11.09 12.37
C GLU A 169 -15.51 11.10 12.81
N PRO A 170 -16.33 11.95 12.19
CA PRO A 170 -17.76 11.94 12.43
C PRO A 170 -18.39 10.65 11.86
N LEU A 171 -19.39 10.10 12.56
CA LEU A 171 -20.08 8.85 12.22
C LEU A 171 -20.46 8.72 10.74
N PHE A 172 -20.92 9.82 10.12
CA PHE A 172 -21.35 9.79 8.71
C PHE A 172 -20.17 9.60 7.74
N ALA A 173 -18.99 10.12 8.05
CA ALA A 173 -17.78 9.92 7.26
C ALA A 173 -17.33 8.44 7.36
N SER A 174 -17.28 7.88 8.57
CA SER A 174 -16.97 6.47 8.77
C SER A 174 -17.94 5.53 8.03
N LEU A 175 -19.25 5.84 8.08
CA LEU A 175 -20.26 5.07 7.32
C LEU A 175 -20.01 5.13 5.80
N LYS A 176 -19.65 6.30 5.26
CA LYS A 176 -19.36 6.46 3.83
C LYS A 176 -18.17 5.61 3.38
N LYS A 177 -17.16 5.44 4.23
CA LYS A 177 -15.97 4.61 3.96
C LYS A 177 -16.27 3.11 4.00
N ARG A 178 -17.22 2.66 4.82
CA ARG A 178 -17.55 1.23 5.05
C ARG A 178 -18.67 0.71 4.16
N MET A 179 -19.69 1.53 3.89
CA MET A 179 -20.91 1.09 3.22
C MET A 179 -20.73 0.54 1.81
N PRO A 180 -19.86 1.08 0.95
CA PRO A 180 -19.72 0.57 -0.41
C PRO A 180 -19.35 -0.91 -0.43
N TRP A 181 -18.37 -1.31 0.37
CA TRP A 181 -17.92 -2.70 0.45
C TRP A 181 -18.97 -3.61 1.08
N LEU A 182 -19.62 -3.17 2.16
CA LEU A 182 -20.67 -3.94 2.82
C LEU A 182 -21.86 -4.20 1.91
N LEU A 183 -22.22 -3.27 1.03
CA LEU A 183 -23.28 -3.45 0.03
C LEU A 183 -22.90 -4.50 -1.03
N ILE A 184 -21.64 -4.48 -1.49
CA ILE A 184 -21.12 -5.51 -2.40
C ILE A 184 -21.20 -6.89 -1.74
N LEU A 185 -20.73 -7.00 -0.50
CA LEU A 185 -20.77 -8.26 0.25
C LEU A 185 -22.20 -8.74 0.50
N LEU A 186 -23.17 -7.84 0.72
CA LEU A 186 -24.58 -8.18 0.86
C LEU A 186 -25.12 -8.82 -0.43
N VAL A 187 -24.83 -8.23 -1.59
CA VAL A 187 -25.26 -8.80 -2.89
C VAL A 187 -24.60 -10.15 -3.16
N LEU A 188 -23.30 -10.26 -2.90
CA LEU A 188 -22.56 -11.52 -3.05
C LEU A 188 -23.10 -12.60 -2.09
N GLY A 189 -23.40 -12.24 -0.84
CA GLY A 189 -24.01 -13.13 0.15
C GLY A 189 -25.37 -13.65 -0.30
N MET A 190 -26.20 -12.81 -0.93
CA MET A 190 -27.47 -13.24 -1.53
C MET A 190 -27.26 -14.24 -2.68
N ALA A 191 -26.25 -14.00 -3.54
CA ALA A 191 -25.91 -14.94 -4.60
C ALA A 191 -25.45 -16.31 -4.06
N VAL A 192 -24.58 -16.30 -3.05
CA VAL A 192 -24.13 -17.51 -2.34
C VAL A 192 -25.34 -18.25 -1.71
N SER A 193 -26.24 -17.53 -1.04
CA SER A 193 -27.46 -18.12 -0.46
C SER A 193 -28.34 -18.78 -1.53
N GLY A 194 -28.45 -18.18 -2.72
CA GLY A 194 -29.16 -18.78 -3.85
C GLY A 194 -28.55 -20.10 -4.31
N VAL A 195 -27.21 -20.18 -4.39
CA VAL A 195 -26.50 -21.41 -4.75
C VAL A 195 -26.70 -22.49 -3.67
N VAL A 196 -26.57 -22.14 -2.39
CA VAL A 196 -26.82 -23.09 -1.26
C VAL A 196 -28.24 -23.60 -1.30
N GLY A 197 -29.25 -22.74 -1.56
CA GLY A 197 -30.64 -23.12 -1.69
C GLY A 197 -30.92 -24.12 -2.81
N ALA A 198 -30.17 -24.08 -3.93
CA ALA A 198 -30.28 -25.07 -4.99
C ALA A 198 -29.95 -26.50 -4.55
N PHE A 199 -29.11 -26.64 -3.53
CA PHE A 199 -28.70 -27.93 -2.96
C PHE A 199 -29.47 -28.32 -1.69
N GLU A 200 -30.46 -27.53 -1.27
CA GLU A 200 -31.22 -27.72 -0.02
C GLU A 200 -31.81 -29.14 0.11
N LYS A 201 -32.37 -29.70 -0.98
CA LYS A 201 -32.94 -31.07 -0.98
C LYS A 201 -31.93 -32.16 -0.66
N VAL A 202 -30.67 -31.97 -1.04
CA VAL A 202 -29.60 -32.93 -0.77
C VAL A 202 -29.09 -32.78 0.66
N VAL A 203 -28.93 -31.55 1.11
CA VAL A 203 -28.36 -31.22 2.42
C VAL A 203 -29.38 -31.49 3.53
N SER A 204 -30.68 -31.31 3.30
CA SER A 204 -31.75 -31.58 4.28
C SER A 204 -31.87 -33.04 4.67
N GLN A 205 -31.40 -33.99 3.84
CA GLN A 205 -31.37 -35.40 4.17
C GLN A 205 -30.38 -35.73 5.29
N LEU A 206 -29.35 -34.85 5.48
CA LEU A 206 -28.33 -34.98 6.51
C LEU A 206 -28.20 -33.67 7.29
N THR A 207 -29.23 -33.29 8.02
CA THR A 207 -29.32 -32.05 8.80
C THR A 207 -28.10 -31.78 9.68
N ILE A 208 -27.43 -32.85 10.14
CA ILE A 208 -26.23 -32.74 10.97
C ILE A 208 -25.04 -32.07 10.20
N ILE A 209 -24.96 -32.23 8.88
CA ILE A 209 -23.91 -31.59 8.05
C ILE A 209 -24.09 -30.07 8.01
N MET A 210 -25.34 -29.59 8.00
CA MET A 210 -25.63 -28.14 8.01
C MET A 210 -25.07 -27.45 9.26
N ALA A 211 -25.02 -28.13 10.39
CA ALA A 211 -24.45 -27.60 11.64
C ALA A 211 -22.94 -27.25 11.51
N PHE A 212 -22.25 -27.88 10.56
CA PHE A 212 -20.81 -27.65 10.32
C PHE A 212 -20.51 -26.83 9.08
N GLN A 213 -21.54 -26.32 8.37
CA GLN A 213 -21.37 -25.47 7.19
C GLN A 213 -20.59 -24.19 7.52
N SER A 214 -20.92 -23.57 8.67
CA SER A 214 -20.21 -22.35 9.12
C SER A 214 -18.74 -22.62 9.40
N LEU A 215 -18.39 -23.79 9.96
CA LEU A 215 -16.99 -24.18 10.17
C LEU A 215 -16.21 -24.26 8.86
N ILE A 216 -16.81 -24.88 7.82
CA ILE A 216 -16.16 -25.00 6.51
C ILE A 216 -15.96 -23.62 5.88
N LEU A 217 -16.99 -22.75 5.92
CA LEU A 217 -16.93 -21.41 5.34
C LEU A 217 -15.94 -20.52 6.07
N ASP A 218 -15.91 -20.54 7.40
CA ASP A 218 -15.01 -19.76 8.23
C ASP A 218 -13.54 -20.15 7.95
N MET A 219 -13.21 -21.44 8.00
CA MET A 219 -11.85 -21.91 7.73
C MET A 219 -11.40 -21.61 6.29
N ALA A 220 -12.27 -21.77 5.32
CA ALA A 220 -11.98 -21.44 3.93
C ALA A 220 -11.75 -19.92 3.76
N GLY A 221 -12.60 -19.08 4.39
CA GLY A 221 -12.45 -17.63 4.38
C GLY A 221 -11.10 -17.20 4.96
N ASN A 222 -10.74 -17.72 6.12
CA ASN A 222 -9.47 -17.41 6.78
C ASN A 222 -8.24 -17.76 5.92
N VAL A 223 -8.23 -18.94 5.27
CA VAL A 223 -7.12 -19.32 4.37
C VAL A 223 -7.11 -18.46 3.12
N GLY A 224 -8.26 -18.11 2.58
CA GLY A 224 -8.38 -17.17 1.46
C GLY A 224 -7.77 -15.81 1.78
N THR A 225 -8.12 -15.24 2.92
CA THR A 225 -7.57 -13.96 3.40
C THR A 225 -6.06 -14.03 3.65
N GLN A 226 -5.55 -15.15 4.19
CA GLN A 226 -4.10 -15.33 4.34
C GLN A 226 -3.37 -15.38 2.99
N SER A 227 -3.90 -16.10 2.00
CA SER A 227 -3.32 -16.14 0.65
C SER A 227 -3.43 -14.79 -0.07
N LEU A 228 -4.52 -14.05 0.17
CA LEU A 228 -4.71 -12.68 -0.31
C LEU A 228 -3.61 -11.76 0.24
N ALA A 229 -3.42 -11.73 1.56
CA ALA A 229 -2.42 -10.87 2.21
C ALA A 229 -0.99 -11.15 1.70
N VAL A 230 -0.62 -12.43 1.56
CA VAL A 230 0.66 -12.84 0.96
C VAL A 230 0.77 -12.36 -0.49
N THR A 231 -0.31 -12.48 -1.26
CA THR A 231 -0.32 -12.12 -2.67
C THR A 231 -0.20 -10.61 -2.87
N ILE A 232 -0.95 -9.80 -2.12
CA ILE A 232 -0.84 -8.33 -2.15
C ILE A 232 0.60 -7.92 -1.87
N ARG A 233 1.19 -8.44 -0.80
CA ARG A 233 2.58 -8.15 -0.44
C ARG A 233 3.58 -8.44 -1.55
N VAL A 234 3.40 -9.57 -2.27
CA VAL A 234 4.27 -9.96 -3.38
C VAL A 234 3.97 -9.13 -4.63
N LEU A 235 2.72 -8.70 -4.84
CA LEU A 235 2.32 -7.88 -5.98
C LEU A 235 2.85 -6.43 -5.90
N MET A 236 3.26 -5.94 -4.72
CA MET A 236 3.94 -4.65 -4.57
C MET A 236 5.33 -4.65 -5.24
N ASP A 237 5.94 -5.82 -5.51
CA ASP A 237 7.19 -5.93 -6.26
C ASP A 237 6.93 -5.73 -7.78
N LYS A 238 7.53 -4.68 -8.38
CA LYS A 238 7.39 -4.34 -9.81
C LYS A 238 8.02 -5.37 -10.76
N ASP A 239 9.00 -6.13 -10.29
CA ASP A 239 9.75 -7.13 -11.08
C ASP A 239 9.06 -8.50 -11.19
N LEU A 240 7.74 -8.56 -11.03
CA LEU A 240 6.97 -9.80 -11.10
C LEU A 240 6.76 -10.31 -12.54
N THR A 241 7.64 -11.18 -12.98
CA THR A 241 7.47 -11.91 -14.23
C THR A 241 6.30 -12.91 -14.15
N ALA A 242 5.72 -13.25 -15.32
CA ALA A 242 4.63 -14.24 -15.39
C ALA A 242 5.02 -15.59 -14.72
N GLY A 243 6.30 -16.00 -14.82
CA GLY A 243 6.79 -17.20 -14.16
C GLY A 243 6.79 -17.10 -12.64
N LYS A 244 7.12 -15.93 -12.05
CA LYS A 244 7.02 -15.69 -10.59
C LYS A 244 5.57 -15.72 -10.12
N LYS A 245 4.63 -15.14 -10.89
CA LYS A 245 3.20 -15.18 -10.60
C LYS A 245 2.66 -16.60 -10.54
N LEU A 246 2.98 -17.43 -11.53
CA LEU A 246 2.57 -18.83 -11.56
C LEU A 246 3.16 -19.64 -10.38
N LYS A 247 4.42 -19.39 -10.04
CA LYS A 247 5.06 -20.00 -8.85
C LYS A 247 4.35 -19.61 -7.56
N LEU A 248 3.90 -18.36 -7.43
CA LEU A 248 3.14 -17.89 -6.27
C LEU A 248 1.80 -18.63 -6.16
N VAL A 249 1.02 -18.70 -7.24
CA VAL A 249 -0.25 -19.47 -7.28
C VAL A 249 -0.02 -20.92 -6.86
N ALA A 250 0.99 -21.57 -7.45
CA ALA A 250 1.29 -22.97 -7.13
C ALA A 250 1.75 -23.16 -5.68
N LYS A 251 2.47 -22.18 -5.11
CA LYS A 251 2.89 -22.17 -3.71
C LYS A 251 1.66 -22.06 -2.80
N GLU A 252 0.82 -21.05 -3.00
CA GLU A 252 -0.35 -20.80 -2.14
C GLU A 252 -1.37 -21.96 -2.22
N MET A 253 -1.60 -22.52 -3.40
CA MET A 253 -2.45 -23.71 -3.54
C MET A 253 -1.89 -24.93 -2.78
N ARG A 254 -0.56 -25.13 -2.76
CA ARG A 254 0.06 -26.20 -1.96
C ARG A 254 -0.10 -25.93 -0.46
N VAL A 255 0.05 -24.67 -0.03
CA VAL A 255 -0.18 -24.27 1.36
C VAL A 255 -1.65 -24.54 1.74
N GLY A 256 -2.61 -24.07 0.93
CA GLY A 256 -4.03 -24.30 1.14
C GLY A 256 -4.38 -25.78 1.21
N LEU A 257 -3.82 -26.60 0.30
CA LEU A 257 -4.01 -28.06 0.33
C LEU A 257 -3.41 -28.70 1.59
N SER A 258 -2.20 -28.29 1.99
CA SER A 258 -1.54 -28.83 3.19
C SER A 258 -2.30 -28.47 4.46
N CYS A 259 -2.71 -27.20 4.60
CA CYS A 259 -3.56 -26.77 5.71
C CYS A 259 -4.90 -27.51 5.71
N GLY A 260 -5.53 -27.64 4.55
CA GLY A 260 -6.78 -28.37 4.38
C GLY A 260 -6.68 -29.86 4.74
N LEU A 261 -5.55 -30.50 4.39
CA LEU A 261 -5.31 -31.89 4.75
C LEU A 261 -5.15 -32.06 6.27
N ILE A 262 -4.34 -31.22 6.90
CA ILE A 262 -4.09 -31.28 8.36
C ILE A 262 -5.39 -31.00 9.11
N LEU A 263 -6.09 -29.91 8.79
CA LEU A 263 -7.34 -29.55 9.45
C LEU A 263 -8.48 -30.48 9.08
N GLY A 264 -8.50 -31.04 7.88
CA GLY A 264 -9.44 -32.08 7.47
C GLY A 264 -9.31 -33.35 8.32
N VAL A 265 -8.10 -33.85 8.53
CA VAL A 265 -7.83 -35.00 9.40
C VAL A 265 -8.20 -34.72 10.86
N LEU A 266 -7.82 -33.51 11.36
CA LEU A 266 -8.20 -33.08 12.71
C LEU A 266 -9.73 -32.96 12.85
N SER A 267 -10.42 -32.47 11.83
CA SER A 267 -11.87 -32.33 11.82
C SER A 267 -12.55 -33.74 11.87
N VAL A 268 -12.01 -34.73 11.14
CA VAL A 268 -12.52 -36.11 11.26
C VAL A 268 -12.50 -36.61 12.70
N LEU A 269 -11.40 -36.35 13.41
CA LEU A 269 -11.26 -36.73 14.80
C LEU A 269 -12.21 -35.93 15.71
N PHE A 270 -12.11 -34.61 15.71
CA PHE A 270 -12.84 -33.77 16.66
C PHE A 270 -14.34 -33.73 16.38
N VAL A 271 -14.76 -33.59 15.12
CA VAL A 271 -16.17 -33.57 14.73
C VAL A 271 -16.77 -34.95 14.90
N GLY A 272 -16.02 -36.04 14.56
CA GLY A 272 -16.46 -37.39 14.77
C GLY A 272 -16.73 -37.70 16.25
N LEU A 273 -15.80 -37.34 17.15
CA LEU A 273 -15.97 -37.44 18.60
C LEU A 273 -17.14 -36.58 19.10
N TYR A 274 -17.27 -35.34 18.61
CA TYR A 274 -18.37 -34.47 18.99
C TYR A 274 -19.74 -35.08 18.62
N ILE A 275 -19.89 -35.58 17.39
CA ILE A 275 -21.14 -36.19 16.93
C ILE A 275 -21.44 -37.45 17.76
N MET A 276 -20.46 -38.29 18.04
CA MET A 276 -20.59 -39.48 18.82
C MET A 276 -20.98 -39.19 20.28
N LEU A 277 -20.24 -38.31 20.96
CA LEU A 277 -20.40 -38.08 22.40
C LEU A 277 -21.56 -37.15 22.74
N PHE A 278 -21.79 -36.09 21.96
CA PHE A 278 -22.80 -35.09 22.31
C PHE A 278 -24.10 -35.22 21.53
N LYS A 279 -24.08 -35.87 20.36
CA LYS A 279 -25.29 -36.11 19.56
C LYS A 279 -25.78 -37.52 19.65
N GLY A 280 -24.99 -38.45 20.25
CA GLY A 280 -25.41 -39.82 20.51
C GLY A 280 -25.53 -40.74 19.28
N TYR A 281 -24.89 -40.36 18.15
CA TYR A 281 -24.92 -41.19 16.95
C TYR A 281 -23.92 -42.34 17.02
N PRO A 282 -24.18 -43.44 16.30
CA PRO A 282 -23.25 -44.59 16.24
C PRO A 282 -21.87 -44.18 15.70
N VAL A 283 -20.82 -44.85 16.17
CA VAL A 283 -19.41 -44.55 15.79
C VAL A 283 -19.23 -44.51 14.29
N GLY A 284 -19.70 -45.52 13.56
CA GLY A 284 -19.56 -45.60 12.10
C GLY A 284 -20.20 -44.43 11.36
N PHE A 285 -21.40 -44.03 11.78
CA PHE A 285 -22.09 -42.85 11.21
C PHE A 285 -21.36 -41.55 11.52
N SER A 286 -20.95 -41.37 12.79
CA SER A 286 -20.24 -40.14 13.25
C SER A 286 -18.96 -39.91 12.48
N PHE A 287 -18.14 -40.94 12.28
CA PHE A 287 -16.87 -40.82 11.55
C PHE A 287 -17.08 -40.76 10.03
N ALA A 288 -18.11 -41.35 9.46
CA ALA A 288 -18.45 -41.20 8.05
C ALA A 288 -18.87 -39.76 7.73
N VAL A 289 -19.73 -39.16 8.56
CA VAL A 289 -20.14 -37.75 8.41
C VAL A 289 -18.95 -36.82 8.59
N SER A 290 -18.12 -37.02 9.62
CA SER A 290 -16.95 -36.18 9.84
C SER A 290 -15.90 -36.30 8.73
N ALA A 291 -15.76 -37.47 8.10
CA ALA A 291 -14.89 -37.65 6.91
C ALA A 291 -15.40 -36.85 5.71
N CYS A 292 -16.73 -36.80 5.48
CA CYS A 292 -17.32 -35.92 4.46
C CYS A 292 -17.04 -34.44 4.76
N ILE A 293 -17.17 -33.99 6.02
CA ILE A 293 -16.88 -32.62 6.45
C ILE A 293 -15.40 -32.31 6.27
N GLY A 294 -14.49 -33.21 6.64
CA GLY A 294 -13.06 -33.06 6.48
C GLY A 294 -12.63 -32.95 5.01
N ALA A 295 -13.24 -33.77 4.13
CA ALA A 295 -13.00 -33.70 2.69
C ALA A 295 -13.52 -32.39 2.09
N ALA A 296 -14.71 -31.95 2.49
CA ALA A 296 -15.27 -30.66 2.07
C ALA A 296 -14.41 -29.49 2.53
N LEU A 297 -13.92 -29.52 3.78
CA LEU A 297 -13.01 -28.53 4.34
C LEU A 297 -11.70 -28.45 3.54
N MET A 298 -11.09 -29.58 3.23
CA MET A 298 -9.85 -29.63 2.43
C MET A 298 -10.04 -29.02 1.04
N LEU A 299 -11.13 -29.36 0.35
CA LEU A 299 -11.43 -28.81 -0.98
C LEU A 299 -11.75 -27.31 -0.92
N ALA A 300 -12.52 -26.89 0.08
CA ALA A 300 -12.86 -25.48 0.26
C ALA A 300 -11.61 -24.62 0.52
N MET A 301 -10.68 -25.08 1.36
CA MET A 301 -9.43 -24.38 1.64
C MET A 301 -8.50 -24.33 0.42
N LEU A 302 -8.43 -25.39 -0.38
CA LEU A 302 -7.66 -25.39 -1.63
C LEU A 302 -8.21 -24.37 -2.64
N ILE A 303 -9.52 -24.35 -2.82
CA ILE A 303 -10.19 -23.42 -3.75
C ILE A 303 -10.03 -21.99 -3.24
N SER A 304 -10.27 -21.75 -1.97
CA SER A 304 -10.18 -20.43 -1.34
C SER A 304 -8.78 -19.84 -1.43
N SER A 305 -7.75 -20.65 -1.18
CA SER A 305 -6.35 -20.23 -1.36
C SER A 305 -6.05 -19.82 -2.82
N GLY A 306 -6.56 -20.60 -3.79
CA GLY A 306 -6.45 -20.27 -5.21
C GLY A 306 -7.15 -18.97 -5.57
N VAL A 307 -8.38 -18.76 -5.09
CA VAL A 307 -9.16 -17.53 -5.32
C VAL A 307 -8.48 -16.33 -4.66
N GLY A 308 -8.06 -16.45 -3.40
CA GLY A 308 -7.34 -15.40 -2.66
C GLY A 308 -6.02 -14.97 -3.33
N THR A 309 -5.44 -15.83 -4.18
CA THR A 309 -4.24 -15.49 -4.95
C THR A 309 -4.59 -14.92 -6.34
N LEU A 310 -5.59 -15.48 -7.03
CA LEU A 310 -5.91 -15.11 -8.41
C LEU A 310 -6.67 -13.78 -8.51
N VAL A 311 -7.57 -13.49 -7.55
CA VAL A 311 -8.39 -12.27 -7.59
C VAL A 311 -7.54 -11.00 -7.51
N PRO A 312 -6.59 -10.83 -6.56
CA PRO A 312 -5.75 -9.63 -6.53
C PRO A 312 -4.83 -9.53 -7.74
N MET A 313 -4.36 -10.65 -8.30
CA MET A 313 -3.60 -10.64 -9.55
C MET A 313 -4.42 -10.14 -10.74
N PHE A 314 -5.69 -10.51 -10.79
CA PHE A 314 -6.63 -10.03 -11.80
C PHE A 314 -6.90 -8.53 -11.64
N PHE A 315 -7.13 -8.04 -10.41
CA PHE A 315 -7.34 -6.63 -10.13
C PHE A 315 -6.13 -5.79 -10.56
N LYS A 316 -4.93 -6.18 -10.18
CA LYS A 316 -3.70 -5.51 -10.66
C LYS A 316 -3.60 -5.47 -12.20
N LYS A 317 -4.05 -6.53 -12.88
CA LYS A 317 -4.01 -6.59 -14.36
C LYS A 317 -4.96 -5.60 -15.02
N ILE A 318 -6.09 -5.30 -14.41
CA ILE A 318 -7.09 -4.34 -14.92
C ILE A 318 -6.89 -2.92 -14.39
N GLY A 319 -5.79 -2.66 -13.64
CA GLY A 319 -5.47 -1.35 -13.08
C GLY A 319 -6.26 -0.98 -11.83
N VAL A 320 -6.88 -1.98 -11.17
CA VAL A 320 -7.54 -1.81 -9.87
C VAL A 320 -6.56 -2.21 -8.77
N ASP A 321 -6.56 -1.47 -7.66
CA ASP A 321 -5.74 -1.77 -6.50
C ASP A 321 -6.03 -3.19 -5.99
N PRO A 322 -5.01 -4.07 -5.91
CA PRO A 322 -5.19 -5.43 -5.44
C PRO A 322 -5.63 -5.54 -3.97
N ALA A 323 -5.40 -4.52 -3.13
CA ALA A 323 -5.82 -4.50 -1.74
C ALA A 323 -7.36 -4.48 -1.58
N VAL A 324 -8.07 -3.95 -2.56
CA VAL A 324 -9.55 -3.95 -2.62
C VAL A 324 -10.15 -5.36 -2.82
N ALA A 325 -9.32 -6.38 -3.05
CA ALA A 325 -9.78 -7.75 -3.29
C ALA A 325 -10.15 -8.54 -2.01
N SER A 326 -10.06 -7.90 -0.83
CA SER A 326 -10.31 -8.52 0.49
C SER A 326 -11.79 -8.86 0.77
#